data_639c5406ac83b2feca5aadb34570c08c
#
_entry.id   639c5406ac83b2feca5aadb34570c08c
#
_cell.length_a   1.000
_cell.length_b   1.000
_cell.length_c   1.000
_cell.angle_alpha   90.00
_cell.angle_beta   90.00
_cell.angle_gamma   90.00
#
_symmetry.space_group_name_H-M   'P 1'
#
loop_
_entity.id
_entity.type
_entity.pdbx_description
1 polymer ?
#
loop_
_entity_poly.entity_id
_entity_poly.type
_entity_poly.pdbx_seq_one_letter_code
_entity_poly.pdbx_strand_id
1 'polypeptide(L)'
;MSVVPVDNPCGRPASARNVRITAYAPSQEKRVSVAPAEGIDIADFPSDTEQLSIEVEVGGGAVGAAGKTAPFDFLALETGAQLPIFLAPPSGFCPTVGAMNIPRIAPAVARAGAGVLVVGGHDENDVWTASAEYYDPMTSTFELVDVPDLFEDPENLAGFAGISLATLPDGRVAMSGGAFQQIAVFDPATRAFVSSGGIEGRAYHTSIALDDDRVLLAGGCPALQGTTCPDAEPRRSSKIYSLANTLEPEIGPNLRVSRLGATVFDIGMQRDGQRGFVIAGGQPPILAEPTSADTILVGAASDGFEVGNVHAQAAALDGGGVLTAFALDGAATPSGIASVIVPGQAMARPITASFVRDGARLVGLEDGRVLGVGGAADGELIVYDPTTDRWQTIEPAGEPPGPLTAPSLLRLADGSVLVLGSAIEGRASTSAWIYRPSIVGPAIGAMTVLPLDEATGVLTAEDPATVVRSLTPPSWSLVGGTEMARAIVGGPRRASGSITASVRVTEGGMALIGQQTGPGRAIVGELVEGSPARIVRLDAGQERVLCTGRDAPPLVHVDMTNTTVKLEISGGTARLSVESTVLASCDVDTSERGAWGVAALAGSTVTVAGVTVAR
;
A
#
# COMPACT_ATOMS: atom_id res chain seq x y z
N MET A 1 11.32 26.36 -8.03
CA MET A 1 10.63 25.45 -7.10
C MET A 1 10.83 25.94 -5.68
N SER A 2 9.83 25.81 -4.82
CA SER A 2 9.97 26.05 -3.38
C SER A 2 9.24 24.96 -2.61
N VAL A 3 9.80 24.58 -1.45
CA VAL A 3 9.12 23.73 -0.49
C VAL A 3 8.37 24.63 0.48
N VAL A 4 7.06 24.41 0.60
CA VAL A 4 6.19 25.28 1.40
C VAL A 4 5.59 24.44 2.54
N PRO A 5 6.05 24.66 3.80
CA PRO A 5 5.38 24.07 4.93
C PRO A 5 3.93 24.55 5.01
N VAL A 6 3.00 23.62 5.14
CA VAL A 6 1.61 23.95 5.44
C VAL A 6 1.56 24.60 6.83
N ASP A 7 0.92 25.75 6.93
CA ASP A 7 0.84 26.50 8.18
C ASP A 7 -0.16 25.84 9.14
N ASN A 8 0.33 24.90 9.94
CA ASN A 8 -0.44 24.12 10.89
C ASN A 8 0.13 24.29 12.33
N PRO A 9 -0.65 24.01 13.39
CA PRO A 9 -0.24 24.27 14.77
C PRO A 9 0.98 23.46 15.23
N CYS A 10 1.25 22.32 14.60
CA CYS A 10 2.30 21.39 15.03
C CYS A 10 3.62 21.59 14.27
N GLY A 11 3.60 22.29 13.15
CA GLY A 11 4.74 22.37 12.23
C GLY A 11 5.92 23.23 12.73
N ARG A 12 5.69 24.04 13.75
CA ARG A 12 6.68 25.01 14.26
C ARG A 12 6.89 24.86 15.76
N PRO A 13 7.60 23.81 16.22
CA PRO A 13 7.88 23.69 17.65
C PRO A 13 8.66 24.91 18.15
N ALA A 14 8.22 25.48 19.27
CA ALA A 14 8.79 26.72 19.84
C ALA A 14 10.29 26.61 20.19
N SER A 15 10.79 25.38 20.37
CA SER A 15 12.18 25.08 20.70
C SER A 15 13.02 24.65 19.49
N ALA A 16 12.57 24.92 18.26
CA ALA A 16 13.30 24.59 17.04
C ALA A 16 14.74 25.15 17.07
N ARG A 17 15.72 24.30 16.80
CA ARG A 17 17.15 24.61 16.81
C ARG A 17 17.75 24.51 15.42
N ASN A 18 17.32 23.52 14.68
CA ASN A 18 17.87 23.18 13.39
C ASN A 18 16.78 22.55 12.50
N VAL A 19 16.92 22.67 11.20
CA VAL A 19 16.06 22.00 10.22
C VAL A 19 16.96 21.12 9.36
N ARG A 20 16.68 19.83 9.39
CA ARG A 20 17.35 18.84 8.54
C ARG A 20 16.46 18.57 7.34
N ILE A 21 17.01 18.72 6.14
CA ILE A 21 16.34 18.39 4.90
C ILE A 21 17.09 17.25 4.25
N THR A 22 16.36 16.21 3.88
CA THR A 22 16.92 15.08 3.14
C THR A 22 16.27 14.98 1.79
N ALA A 23 17.08 15.05 0.74
CA ALA A 23 16.67 14.77 -0.63
C ALA A 23 16.92 13.29 -0.94
N TYR A 24 15.89 12.64 -1.41
CA TYR A 24 15.93 11.25 -1.84
C TYR A 24 15.94 11.21 -3.35
N ALA A 25 17.02 10.70 -3.90
CA ALA A 25 17.22 10.55 -5.32
C ALA A 25 17.66 9.09 -5.61
N PRO A 26 17.33 8.52 -6.77
CA PRO A 26 17.85 7.22 -7.19
C PRO A 26 19.38 7.14 -7.18
N SER A 27 20.06 8.25 -7.52
CA SER A 27 21.52 8.30 -7.57
C SER A 27 22.16 8.40 -6.19
N GLN A 28 21.55 9.12 -5.25
CA GLN A 28 22.11 9.39 -3.92
C GLN A 28 21.09 10.00 -2.97
N GLU A 29 21.34 9.83 -1.67
CA GLU A 29 20.68 10.59 -0.61
C GLU A 29 21.56 11.79 -0.25
N LYS A 30 20.98 12.99 -0.20
CA LYS A 30 21.70 14.20 0.24
C LYS A 30 21.00 14.83 1.42
N ARG A 31 21.75 15.05 2.50
CA ARG A 31 21.28 15.73 3.71
C ARG A 31 21.91 17.09 3.87
N VAL A 32 21.09 18.06 4.18
CA VAL A 32 21.52 19.44 4.50
C VAL A 32 20.86 19.85 5.81
N SER A 33 21.62 20.51 6.69
CA SER A 33 21.12 21.06 7.95
C SER A 33 21.28 22.57 7.94
N VAL A 34 20.21 23.28 8.25
CA VAL A 34 20.17 24.74 8.23
C VAL A 34 19.49 25.29 9.48
N ALA A 35 19.75 26.57 9.79
CA ALA A 35 19.01 27.26 10.83
C ALA A 35 17.51 27.42 10.46
N PRO A 36 16.56 27.48 11.40
CA PRO A 36 15.13 27.49 11.11
C PRO A 36 14.63 28.63 10.21
N ALA A 37 15.39 29.71 10.09
CA ALA A 37 15.04 30.87 9.24
C ALA A 37 15.88 30.95 7.95
N GLU A 38 16.74 29.98 7.70
CA GLU A 38 17.66 29.96 6.57
C GLU A 38 17.00 29.26 5.38
N GLY A 39 17.09 29.89 4.19
CA GLY A 39 16.63 29.28 2.94
C GLY A 39 17.63 28.26 2.42
N ILE A 40 17.16 27.29 1.68
CA ILE A 40 18.00 26.30 0.99
C ILE A 40 17.84 26.49 -0.51
N ASP A 41 18.97 26.49 -1.22
CA ASP A 41 18.93 26.44 -2.67
C ASP A 41 18.67 24.97 -3.11
N ILE A 42 17.59 24.80 -3.85
CA ILE A 42 17.20 23.49 -4.41
C ILE A 42 18.23 23.00 -5.43
N ALA A 43 18.98 23.91 -6.06
CA ALA A 43 20.09 23.55 -6.94
C ALA A 43 21.20 22.75 -6.22
N ASP A 44 21.22 22.77 -4.89
CA ASP A 44 22.11 21.94 -4.08
C ASP A 44 21.70 20.45 -4.06
N PHE A 45 20.51 20.09 -4.49
CA PHE A 45 20.04 18.72 -4.50
C PHE A 45 20.28 18.00 -5.83
N PRO A 46 20.37 16.66 -5.83
CA PRO A 46 20.47 15.89 -7.07
C PRO A 46 19.30 16.17 -8.02
N SER A 47 19.59 16.28 -9.33
CA SER A 47 18.56 16.53 -10.34
C SER A 47 17.54 15.40 -10.54
N ASP A 48 17.84 14.23 -10.01
CA ASP A 48 16.96 13.06 -9.97
C ASP A 48 16.26 12.88 -8.61
N THR A 49 16.17 13.95 -7.80
CA THR A 49 15.43 13.92 -6.54
C THR A 49 13.95 13.67 -6.79
N GLU A 50 13.41 12.64 -6.16
CA GLU A 50 12.01 12.25 -6.29
C GLU A 50 11.18 12.59 -5.06
N GLN A 51 11.80 12.87 -3.92
CA GLN A 51 11.11 13.25 -2.69
C GLN A 51 12.03 14.02 -1.74
N LEU A 52 11.46 14.88 -0.92
CA LEU A 52 12.13 15.60 0.16
C LEU A 52 11.49 15.25 1.50
N SER A 53 12.29 15.10 2.54
CA SER A 53 11.81 15.12 3.92
C SER A 53 12.40 16.30 4.69
N ILE A 54 11.62 16.79 5.64
CA ILE A 54 12.03 17.83 6.59
C ILE A 54 11.86 17.29 8.00
N GLU A 55 12.89 17.45 8.82
CA GLU A 55 12.87 17.18 10.24
C GLU A 55 13.27 18.45 10.99
N VAL A 56 12.44 18.89 11.93
CA VAL A 56 12.70 20.04 12.79
C VAL A 56 13.28 19.53 14.11
N GLU A 57 14.56 19.78 14.32
CA GLU A 57 15.26 19.39 15.55
C GLU A 57 14.99 20.38 16.68
N VAL A 58 14.72 19.85 17.84
CA VAL A 58 14.53 20.59 19.10
C VAL A 58 15.68 20.34 20.06
N GLY A 59 15.61 20.90 21.25
CA GLY A 59 16.66 20.73 22.26
C GLY A 59 17.00 19.26 22.54
N GLY A 60 18.30 18.94 22.61
CA GLY A 60 18.81 17.58 22.84
C GLY A 60 18.90 16.71 21.59
N GLY A 61 18.68 17.26 20.38
CA GLY A 61 18.75 16.50 19.12
C GLY A 61 17.49 15.67 18.80
N ALA A 62 16.44 15.85 19.58
CA ALA A 62 15.16 15.20 19.28
C ALA A 62 14.45 15.85 18.08
N VAL A 63 13.68 15.08 17.35
CA VAL A 63 12.83 15.60 16.26
C VAL A 63 11.47 16.00 16.84
N GLY A 64 11.15 17.29 16.79
CA GLY A 64 9.89 17.83 17.30
C GLY A 64 8.77 17.84 16.28
N ALA A 65 9.12 17.97 14.98
CA ALA A 65 8.19 17.86 13.88
C ALA A 65 8.88 17.31 12.64
N ALA A 66 8.16 16.60 11.81
CA ALA A 66 8.68 16.03 10.58
C ALA A 66 7.61 15.93 9.49
N GLY A 67 8.05 15.90 8.24
CA GLY A 67 7.17 15.72 7.08
C GLY A 67 7.95 15.33 5.83
N LYS A 68 7.19 14.91 4.82
CA LYS A 68 7.72 14.59 3.49
C LYS A 68 6.85 15.25 2.42
N THR A 69 7.43 15.49 1.25
CA THR A 69 6.62 15.80 0.07
C THR A 69 5.92 14.55 -0.45
N ALA A 70 4.88 14.68 -1.23
CA ALA A 70 4.52 13.63 -2.17
C ALA A 70 5.71 13.37 -3.12
N PRO A 71 5.84 12.17 -3.70
CA PRO A 71 6.82 11.92 -4.76
C PRO A 71 6.58 12.85 -5.95
N PHE A 72 7.65 13.36 -6.56
CA PHE A 72 7.61 14.25 -7.70
C PHE A 72 8.73 13.91 -8.70
N ASP A 73 8.55 14.31 -9.96
CA ASP A 73 9.62 14.32 -10.96
C ASP A 73 10.28 15.69 -10.94
N PHE A 74 11.55 15.76 -10.51
CA PHE A 74 12.30 17.00 -10.40
C PHE A 74 12.45 17.72 -11.74
N LEU A 75 12.60 16.96 -12.83
CA LEU A 75 12.78 17.51 -14.18
C LEU A 75 11.47 18.01 -14.80
N ALA A 76 10.34 17.48 -14.35
CA ALA A 76 9.02 17.91 -14.81
C ALA A 76 8.46 19.11 -14.01
N LEU A 77 9.16 19.56 -12.96
CA LEU A 77 8.70 20.71 -12.17
C LEU A 77 8.82 22.01 -12.96
N GLU A 78 7.70 22.71 -13.06
CA GLU A 78 7.67 24.05 -13.66
C GLU A 78 8.39 25.09 -12.78
N THR A 79 8.85 26.17 -13.42
CA THR A 79 9.42 27.31 -12.69
C THR A 79 8.37 27.90 -11.76
N GLY A 80 8.68 27.95 -10.46
CA GLY A 80 7.76 28.45 -9.44
C GLY A 80 6.88 27.36 -8.80
N ALA A 81 7.03 26.09 -9.16
CA ALA A 81 6.32 24.99 -8.53
C ALA A 81 6.49 25.02 -7.00
N GLN A 82 5.40 24.78 -6.28
CA GLN A 82 5.37 24.70 -4.83
C GLN A 82 5.11 23.25 -4.40
N LEU A 83 5.96 22.72 -3.54
CA LEU A 83 5.80 21.40 -2.95
C LEU A 83 5.33 21.56 -1.50
N PRO A 84 4.09 21.17 -1.18
CA PRO A 84 3.59 21.27 0.17
C PRO A 84 4.24 20.21 1.07
N ILE A 85 4.50 20.58 2.31
CA ILE A 85 4.89 19.65 3.37
C ILE A 85 4.04 19.92 4.59
N PHE A 86 3.33 18.90 5.04
CA PHE A 86 2.63 18.93 6.32
C PHE A 86 3.57 18.39 7.41
N LEU A 87 3.95 19.25 8.35
CA LEU A 87 4.83 18.89 9.46
C LEU A 87 4.01 18.50 10.70
N ALA A 88 4.29 17.34 11.28
CA ALA A 88 3.65 16.86 12.49
C ALA A 88 4.66 16.12 13.37
N PRO A 89 4.40 15.93 14.69
CA PRO A 89 5.27 15.13 15.54
C PRO A 89 5.44 13.70 14.99
N PRO A 90 6.66 13.14 14.98
CA PRO A 90 6.87 11.74 14.60
C PRO A 90 6.07 10.80 15.51
N SER A 91 5.47 9.76 14.94
CA SER A 91 4.53 8.85 15.59
C SER A 91 3.36 9.57 16.28
N GLY A 92 2.92 10.67 15.70
CA GLY A 92 1.95 11.55 16.35
C GLY A 92 0.92 12.14 15.41
N PHE A 93 -0.03 12.81 16.01
CA PHE A 93 -1.14 13.50 15.34
C PHE A 93 -0.95 15.01 15.32
N CYS A 94 -1.46 15.60 14.27
CA CYS A 94 -1.73 17.03 14.18
C CYS A 94 -3.08 17.25 13.51
N PRO A 95 -3.94 18.11 14.06
CA PRO A 95 -5.18 18.48 13.38
C PRO A 95 -4.92 19.04 11.97
N THR A 96 -5.82 18.80 11.04
CA THR A 96 -5.84 19.51 9.76
C THR A 96 -6.10 21.01 10.00
N VAL A 97 -5.69 21.86 9.06
CA VAL A 97 -5.90 23.32 9.17
C VAL A 97 -7.38 23.65 9.13
N GLY A 98 -8.12 23.02 8.22
CA GLY A 98 -9.59 23.11 8.16
C GLY A 98 -10.25 21.83 8.61
N ALA A 99 -11.43 21.95 9.24
CA ALA A 99 -12.31 20.82 9.53
C ALA A 99 -13.18 20.50 8.30
N MET A 100 -13.78 19.31 8.25
CA MET A 100 -14.85 19.00 7.30
C MET A 100 -16.03 19.96 7.49
N ASN A 101 -16.75 20.24 6.42
CA ASN A 101 -17.93 21.10 6.47
C ASN A 101 -19.15 20.37 7.09
N ILE A 102 -19.19 19.05 6.93
CA ILE A 102 -20.32 18.22 7.38
C ILE A 102 -19.77 17.15 8.35
N PRO A 103 -20.37 17.02 9.56
CA PRO A 103 -20.00 15.98 10.50
C PRO A 103 -20.39 14.60 9.96
N ARG A 104 -19.47 13.61 10.06
CA ARG A 104 -19.64 12.29 9.47
C ARG A 104 -19.04 11.20 10.35
N ILE A 105 -19.68 10.05 10.35
CA ILE A 105 -19.14 8.78 10.85
C ILE A 105 -18.98 7.86 9.65
N ALA A 106 -17.81 7.20 9.54
CA ALA A 106 -17.49 6.21 8.51
C ALA A 106 -17.79 6.64 7.05
N PRO A 107 -17.41 7.85 6.59
CA PRO A 107 -17.53 8.19 5.18
C PRO A 107 -16.65 7.29 4.31
N ALA A 108 -17.02 7.11 3.05
CA ALA A 108 -16.13 6.55 2.05
C ALA A 108 -15.03 7.57 1.70
N VAL A 109 -13.80 7.09 1.58
CA VAL A 109 -12.64 7.93 1.24
C VAL A 109 -11.82 7.29 0.14
N ALA A 110 -11.33 8.09 -0.80
CA ALA A 110 -10.45 7.64 -1.87
C ALA A 110 -9.44 8.74 -2.24
N ARG A 111 -8.24 8.33 -2.64
CA ARG A 111 -7.28 9.29 -3.22
C ARG A 111 -7.83 9.84 -4.53
N ALA A 112 -7.78 11.15 -4.68
CA ALA A 112 -8.21 11.86 -5.87
C ALA A 112 -7.10 12.84 -6.28
N GLY A 113 -6.31 12.46 -7.29
CA GLY A 113 -5.08 13.18 -7.62
C GLY A 113 -4.14 13.28 -6.43
N ALA A 114 -3.76 14.52 -6.08
CA ALA A 114 -2.93 14.80 -4.90
C ALA A 114 -3.74 14.78 -3.58
N GLY A 115 -5.06 14.97 -3.65
CA GLY A 115 -5.94 15.09 -2.48
C GLY A 115 -6.79 13.86 -2.21
N VAL A 116 -7.88 14.07 -1.48
CA VAL A 116 -8.79 13.00 -1.05
C VAL A 116 -10.24 13.41 -1.29
N LEU A 117 -10.99 12.55 -1.94
CA LEU A 117 -12.44 12.64 -2.01
C LEU A 117 -13.05 11.94 -0.80
N VAL A 118 -13.93 12.64 -0.08
CA VAL A 118 -14.69 12.17 1.09
C VAL A 118 -16.16 12.19 0.73
N VAL A 119 -16.86 11.06 0.81
CA VAL A 119 -18.24 10.93 0.33
C VAL A 119 -19.11 10.24 1.36
N GLY A 120 -20.31 10.75 1.58
CA GLY A 120 -21.31 10.14 2.43
C GLY A 120 -20.92 10.11 3.91
N GLY A 121 -21.14 8.98 4.55
CA GLY A 121 -21.11 8.83 5.99
C GLY A 121 -22.45 9.14 6.62
N HIS A 122 -22.58 8.92 7.92
CA HIS A 122 -23.82 9.13 8.67
C HIS A 122 -23.58 9.96 9.94
N ASP A 123 -24.65 10.48 10.52
CA ASP A 123 -24.63 11.13 11.83
C ASP A 123 -24.78 10.12 12.98
N GLU A 124 -24.90 10.58 14.20
CA GLU A 124 -25.10 9.75 15.40
C GLU A 124 -26.48 9.07 15.49
N ASN A 125 -27.41 9.41 14.60
CA ASN A 125 -28.74 8.83 14.49
C ASN A 125 -28.85 7.90 13.27
N ASP A 126 -27.73 7.50 12.67
CA ASP A 126 -27.64 6.70 11.44
C ASP A 126 -28.31 7.36 10.21
N VAL A 127 -28.42 8.70 10.20
CA VAL A 127 -28.90 9.45 9.04
C VAL A 127 -27.73 9.69 8.08
N TRP A 128 -27.82 9.08 6.90
CA TRP A 128 -26.77 9.16 5.88
C TRP A 128 -26.85 10.47 5.09
N THR A 129 -25.69 11.05 4.80
CA THR A 129 -25.61 12.26 3.98
C THR A 129 -25.33 11.95 2.52
N ALA A 130 -25.95 12.71 1.61
CA ALA A 130 -25.70 12.67 0.17
C ALA A 130 -24.74 13.79 -0.26
N SER A 131 -23.66 14.04 0.49
CA SER A 131 -22.70 15.10 0.22
C SER A 131 -21.30 14.57 0.03
N ALA A 132 -20.47 15.34 -0.68
CA ALA A 132 -19.06 15.07 -0.89
C ALA A 132 -18.20 16.28 -0.54
N GLU A 133 -16.96 16.02 -0.12
CA GLU A 133 -15.93 17.03 0.15
C GLU A 133 -14.60 16.61 -0.45
N TYR A 134 -13.80 17.57 -0.87
CA TYR A 134 -12.45 17.36 -1.32
C TYR A 134 -11.46 17.92 -0.29
N TYR A 135 -10.58 17.07 0.22
CA TYR A 135 -9.43 17.48 1.03
C TYR A 135 -8.26 17.84 0.15
N ASP A 136 -7.79 19.07 0.27
CA ASP A 136 -6.62 19.59 -0.43
C ASP A 136 -5.39 19.57 0.49
N PRO A 137 -4.38 18.71 0.23
CA PRO A 137 -3.19 18.64 1.06
C PRO A 137 -2.29 19.88 0.97
N MET A 138 -2.45 20.72 -0.08
CA MET A 138 -1.72 21.99 -0.22
C MET A 138 -2.07 22.99 0.88
N THR A 139 -3.36 23.05 1.22
CA THR A 139 -3.91 23.96 2.23
C THR A 139 -4.27 23.25 3.53
N SER A 140 -4.37 21.93 3.50
CA SER A 140 -4.87 21.07 4.57
C SER A 140 -6.32 21.45 4.98
N THR A 141 -7.16 21.75 4.00
CA THR A 141 -8.57 22.17 4.19
C THR A 141 -9.52 21.31 3.36
N PHE A 142 -10.81 21.38 3.73
CA PHE A 142 -11.89 20.68 3.04
C PHE A 142 -12.76 21.67 2.28
N GLU A 143 -13.19 21.30 1.09
CA GLU A 143 -14.10 22.05 0.23
C GLU A 143 -15.29 21.17 -0.15
N LEU A 144 -16.52 21.70 -0.07
CA LEU A 144 -17.70 21.00 -0.56
C LEU A 144 -17.61 20.81 -2.07
N VAL A 145 -18.00 19.66 -2.53
CA VAL A 145 -18.06 19.29 -3.95
C VAL A 145 -19.53 19.11 -4.34
N ASP A 146 -19.92 19.75 -5.43
CA ASP A 146 -21.26 19.58 -5.98
C ASP A 146 -21.43 18.14 -6.48
N VAL A 147 -22.47 17.50 -5.99
CA VAL A 147 -22.81 16.13 -6.39
C VAL A 147 -23.79 16.20 -7.57
N PRO A 148 -23.70 15.31 -8.57
CA PRO A 148 -24.64 15.30 -9.69
C PRO A 148 -26.09 15.16 -9.23
N ASP A 149 -27.02 15.89 -9.84
CA ASP A 149 -28.47 15.86 -9.55
C ASP A 149 -29.08 14.45 -9.51
N LEU A 150 -28.48 13.51 -10.25
CA LEU A 150 -28.89 12.10 -10.25
C LEU A 150 -28.72 11.40 -8.89
N PHE A 151 -27.92 11.98 -8.00
CA PHE A 151 -27.71 11.53 -6.62
C PHE A 151 -28.47 12.39 -5.60
N GLU A 152 -29.16 13.43 -6.06
CA GLU A 152 -30.02 14.29 -5.25
C GLU A 152 -31.47 13.78 -5.30
N ASP A 153 -31.76 12.74 -4.55
CA ASP A 153 -33.15 12.35 -4.27
C ASP A 153 -33.54 12.83 -2.88
N PRO A 154 -34.32 13.92 -2.77
CA PRO A 154 -34.72 14.48 -1.47
C PRO A 154 -35.61 13.53 -0.67
N GLU A 155 -36.23 12.54 -1.29
CA GLU A 155 -37.02 11.50 -0.62
C GLU A 155 -36.16 10.28 -0.20
N ASN A 156 -34.93 10.21 -0.66
CA ASN A 156 -34.03 9.10 -0.37
C ASN A 156 -33.27 9.30 0.95
N LEU A 157 -33.84 8.85 2.03
CA LEU A 157 -33.24 8.88 3.37
C LEU A 157 -31.97 8.05 3.50
N ALA A 158 -31.64 7.23 2.49
CA ALA A 158 -30.44 6.40 2.49
C ALA A 158 -29.16 7.18 2.14
N GLY A 159 -29.28 8.40 1.58
CA GLY A 159 -28.12 9.20 1.18
C GLY A 159 -27.12 8.38 0.35
N PHE A 160 -25.85 8.47 0.69
CA PHE A 160 -24.79 7.67 0.08
C PHE A 160 -24.45 6.37 0.85
N ALA A 161 -25.42 5.78 1.54
CA ALA A 161 -25.23 4.48 2.15
C ALA A 161 -24.84 3.41 1.12
N GLY A 162 -23.84 2.61 1.42
CA GLY A 162 -23.42 1.47 0.59
C GLY A 162 -22.76 1.82 -0.74
N ILE A 163 -22.32 3.07 -0.96
CA ILE A 163 -21.49 3.43 -2.11
C ILE A 163 -20.08 2.83 -1.98
N SER A 164 -19.40 2.71 -3.10
CA SER A 164 -17.99 2.32 -3.17
C SER A 164 -17.20 3.28 -4.06
N LEU A 165 -15.95 3.52 -3.68
CA LEU A 165 -15.03 4.40 -4.39
C LEU A 165 -13.85 3.60 -4.93
N ALA A 166 -13.42 3.88 -6.16
CA ALA A 166 -12.21 3.33 -6.76
C ALA A 166 -11.37 4.46 -7.38
N THR A 167 -10.13 4.62 -6.92
CA THR A 167 -9.18 5.55 -7.53
C THR A 167 -8.67 4.95 -8.84
N LEU A 168 -8.86 5.66 -9.94
CA LEU A 168 -8.35 5.31 -11.26
C LEU A 168 -6.83 5.61 -11.36
N PRO A 169 -6.07 4.93 -12.23
CA PRO A 169 -4.64 5.19 -12.40
C PRO A 169 -4.29 6.65 -12.74
N ASP A 170 -5.16 7.36 -13.47
CA ASP A 170 -5.01 8.77 -13.81
C ASP A 170 -5.33 9.74 -12.66
N GLY A 171 -5.74 9.24 -11.50
CA GLY A 171 -6.05 10.01 -10.31
C GLY A 171 -7.51 10.44 -10.17
N ARG A 172 -8.38 10.19 -11.16
CA ARG A 172 -9.81 10.35 -11.02
C ARG A 172 -10.38 9.30 -10.05
N VAL A 173 -11.60 9.49 -9.58
CA VAL A 173 -12.28 8.55 -8.68
C VAL A 173 -13.64 8.15 -9.26
N ALA A 174 -13.84 6.87 -9.46
CA ALA A 174 -15.13 6.31 -9.77
C ALA A 174 -15.91 6.06 -8.47
N MET A 175 -17.07 6.70 -8.33
CA MET A 175 -18.06 6.48 -7.29
C MET A 175 -19.20 5.64 -7.86
N SER A 176 -19.60 4.58 -7.18
CA SER A 176 -20.59 3.65 -7.72
C SER A 176 -21.56 3.10 -6.68
N GLY A 177 -22.77 2.82 -7.12
CA GLY A 177 -23.79 2.06 -6.41
C GLY A 177 -24.49 2.79 -5.27
N GLY A 178 -24.71 2.09 -4.17
CA GLY A 178 -25.60 2.56 -3.11
C GLY A 178 -27.06 2.54 -3.54
N ALA A 179 -27.83 3.54 -3.11
CA ALA A 179 -29.24 3.67 -3.49
C ALA A 179 -29.44 4.07 -4.96
N PHE A 180 -28.42 4.62 -5.62
CA PHE A 180 -28.58 5.35 -6.89
C PHE A 180 -28.31 4.52 -8.15
N GLN A 181 -27.84 3.29 -8.08
CA GLN A 181 -27.61 2.41 -9.24
C GLN A 181 -26.86 3.11 -10.40
N GLN A 182 -25.88 3.93 -10.07
CA GLN A 182 -25.13 4.77 -10.99
C GLN A 182 -23.60 4.65 -10.76
N ILE A 183 -22.84 4.98 -11.79
CA ILE A 183 -21.44 5.33 -11.66
C ILE A 183 -21.29 6.82 -12.00
N ALA A 184 -20.54 7.56 -11.20
CA ALA A 184 -20.06 8.89 -11.51
C ALA A 184 -18.54 8.96 -11.32
N VAL A 185 -17.88 9.79 -12.10
CA VAL A 185 -16.43 9.97 -12.04
C VAL A 185 -16.14 11.37 -11.52
N PHE A 186 -15.40 11.43 -10.42
CA PHE A 186 -14.87 12.69 -9.90
C PHE A 186 -13.52 12.98 -10.54
N ASP A 187 -13.39 14.18 -11.11
CA ASP A 187 -12.13 14.68 -11.66
C ASP A 187 -11.51 15.69 -10.67
N PRO A 188 -10.35 15.37 -10.05
CA PRO A 188 -9.71 16.25 -9.09
C PRO A 188 -9.14 17.54 -9.71
N ALA A 189 -8.90 17.57 -11.03
CA ALA A 189 -8.41 18.77 -11.70
C ALA A 189 -9.49 19.84 -11.83
N THR A 190 -10.73 19.44 -12.06
CA THR A 190 -11.90 20.33 -12.15
C THR A 190 -12.71 20.41 -10.86
N ARG A 191 -12.43 19.49 -9.89
CA ARG A 191 -13.20 19.30 -8.65
C ARG A 191 -14.69 19.08 -8.90
N ALA A 192 -15.03 18.36 -9.96
CA ALA A 192 -16.39 18.12 -10.39
C ALA A 192 -16.63 16.64 -10.71
N PHE A 193 -17.89 16.21 -10.53
CA PHE A 193 -18.36 14.91 -10.99
C PHE A 193 -18.86 14.97 -12.43
N VAL A 194 -18.54 13.91 -13.18
CA VAL A 194 -19.12 13.62 -14.48
C VAL A 194 -19.89 12.31 -14.35
N SER A 195 -21.19 12.31 -14.69
CA SER A 195 -21.98 11.08 -14.69
C SER A 195 -21.57 10.20 -15.87
N SER A 196 -21.28 8.94 -15.60
CA SER A 196 -20.95 7.95 -16.64
C SER A 196 -22.11 7.01 -16.98
N GLY A 197 -23.17 6.97 -16.18
CA GLY A 197 -24.42 6.27 -16.49
C GLY A 197 -24.83 5.19 -15.49
N GLY A 198 -25.91 4.49 -15.83
CA GLY A 198 -26.55 3.50 -14.98
C GLY A 198 -25.77 2.19 -14.87
N ILE A 199 -25.88 1.55 -13.71
CA ILE A 199 -25.38 0.20 -13.46
C ILE A 199 -26.50 -0.69 -12.92
N GLU A 200 -26.26 -2.00 -12.93
CA GLU A 200 -27.10 -2.93 -12.17
C GLU A 200 -27.05 -2.58 -10.69
N GLY A 201 -28.20 -2.48 -10.03
CA GLY A 201 -28.31 -2.12 -8.61
C GLY A 201 -27.35 -2.89 -7.75
N ARG A 202 -26.52 -2.15 -6.98
CA ARG A 202 -25.47 -2.73 -6.15
C ARG A 202 -25.09 -1.77 -5.03
N ALA A 203 -25.19 -2.24 -3.79
CA ALA A 203 -24.79 -1.48 -2.61
C ALA A 203 -23.87 -2.31 -1.72
N TYR A 204 -23.00 -1.66 -0.93
CA TYR A 204 -21.97 -2.32 -0.10
C TYR A 204 -21.08 -3.29 -0.88
N HIS A 205 -20.91 -3.06 -2.17
CA HIS A 205 -20.00 -3.79 -3.01
C HIS A 205 -18.58 -3.21 -2.89
N THR A 206 -17.64 -3.91 -3.49
CA THR A 206 -16.26 -3.46 -3.62
C THR A 206 -16.00 -3.01 -5.05
N SER A 207 -15.40 -1.84 -5.23
CA SER A 207 -15.02 -1.29 -6.53
C SER A 207 -13.50 -1.37 -6.73
N ILE A 208 -13.08 -1.79 -7.92
CA ILE A 208 -11.69 -1.96 -8.30
C ILE A 208 -11.46 -1.29 -9.65
N ALA A 209 -10.55 -0.32 -9.70
CA ALA A 209 -10.09 0.25 -10.96
C ALA A 209 -9.17 -0.76 -11.69
N LEU A 210 -9.53 -1.16 -12.88
CA LEU A 210 -8.70 -2.03 -13.73
C LEU A 210 -7.72 -1.21 -14.57
N ASP A 211 -8.18 -0.09 -15.07
CA ASP A 211 -7.44 0.92 -15.84
C ASP A 211 -8.17 2.28 -15.74
N ASP A 212 -7.81 3.23 -16.61
CA ASP A 212 -8.41 4.58 -16.61
C ASP A 212 -9.88 4.62 -17.07
N ASP A 213 -10.39 3.55 -17.67
CA ASP A 213 -11.75 3.48 -18.20
C ASP A 213 -12.61 2.36 -17.60
N ARG A 214 -12.01 1.34 -16.96
CA ARG A 214 -12.74 0.16 -16.52
C ARG A 214 -12.71 -0.03 -15.02
N VAL A 215 -13.88 -0.35 -14.45
CA VAL A 215 -14.07 -0.62 -13.04
C VAL A 215 -14.78 -1.96 -12.85
N LEU A 216 -14.22 -2.83 -12.03
CA LEU A 216 -14.85 -4.08 -11.59
C LEU A 216 -15.64 -3.80 -10.30
N LEU A 217 -16.92 -4.16 -10.29
CA LEU A 217 -17.78 -4.13 -9.12
C LEU A 217 -18.04 -5.56 -8.64
N ALA A 218 -17.71 -5.88 -7.39
CA ALA A 218 -17.79 -7.25 -6.86
C ALA A 218 -18.55 -7.29 -5.54
N GLY A 219 -19.37 -8.32 -5.35
CA GLY A 219 -20.14 -8.52 -4.13
C GLY A 219 -21.29 -7.53 -3.93
N GLY A 220 -21.62 -7.21 -2.70
CA GLY A 220 -22.71 -6.29 -2.34
C GLY A 220 -24.10 -6.91 -2.41
N CYS A 221 -25.13 -6.10 -2.29
CA CYS A 221 -26.53 -6.47 -2.46
C CYS A 221 -27.21 -5.71 -3.61
N PRO A 222 -28.33 -6.21 -4.17
CA PRO A 222 -28.97 -5.61 -5.34
C PRO A 222 -29.61 -4.25 -5.08
N ALA A 223 -30.09 -4.04 -3.87
CA ALA A 223 -30.75 -2.80 -3.46
C ALA A 223 -30.71 -2.66 -1.93
N LEU A 224 -30.90 -1.46 -1.44
CA LEU A 224 -31.03 -1.17 -0.01
C LEU A 224 -32.49 -1.28 0.44
N GLN A 225 -32.69 -1.70 1.71
CA GLN A 225 -33.93 -1.46 2.46
C GLN A 225 -33.60 -0.43 3.56
N GLY A 226 -34.04 0.82 3.36
CA GLY A 226 -33.48 1.92 4.12
C GLY A 226 -31.98 2.06 3.86
N THR A 227 -31.14 1.86 4.87
CA THR A 227 -29.68 1.97 4.77
C THR A 227 -28.95 0.61 4.79
N THR A 228 -29.66 -0.49 4.88
CA THR A 228 -29.12 -1.84 5.02
C THR A 228 -29.43 -2.74 3.83
N CYS A 229 -28.65 -3.79 3.65
CA CYS A 229 -28.96 -4.86 2.70
C CYS A 229 -30.02 -5.79 3.25
N PRO A 230 -31.01 -6.22 2.46
CA PRO A 230 -31.92 -7.28 2.85
C PRO A 230 -31.15 -8.58 3.12
N ASP A 231 -31.53 -9.33 4.16
CA ASP A 231 -30.87 -10.56 4.60
C ASP A 231 -30.82 -11.68 3.55
N ALA A 232 -31.63 -11.57 2.50
CA ALA A 232 -31.86 -12.69 1.58
C ALA A 232 -30.98 -12.68 0.32
N GLU A 233 -30.24 -11.62 -0.02
CA GLU A 233 -29.68 -11.50 -1.36
C GLU A 233 -28.27 -10.86 -1.49
N PRO A 234 -27.28 -11.20 -0.69
CA PRO A 234 -25.92 -10.71 -0.99
C PRO A 234 -25.38 -11.46 -2.21
N ARG A 235 -24.69 -10.71 -3.05
CA ARG A 235 -24.19 -11.20 -4.33
C ARG A 235 -22.78 -11.78 -4.24
N ARG A 236 -22.56 -12.83 -5.02
CA ARG A 236 -21.22 -13.36 -5.35
C ARG A 236 -20.73 -12.88 -6.70
N SER A 237 -21.62 -12.33 -7.51
CA SER A 237 -21.30 -11.90 -8.87
C SER A 237 -20.42 -10.66 -8.89
N SER A 238 -19.62 -10.54 -9.93
CA SER A 238 -18.95 -9.30 -10.28
C SER A 238 -19.24 -8.91 -11.72
N LYS A 239 -19.11 -7.62 -12.03
CA LYS A 239 -19.24 -7.05 -13.37
C LYS A 239 -18.18 -6.01 -13.61
N ILE A 240 -17.68 -5.95 -14.85
CA ILE A 240 -16.73 -4.93 -15.30
C ILE A 240 -17.51 -3.93 -16.15
N TYR A 241 -17.46 -2.68 -15.75
CA TYR A 241 -18.09 -1.55 -16.44
C TYR A 241 -17.02 -0.71 -17.13
N SER A 242 -17.22 -0.38 -18.41
CA SER A 242 -16.50 0.71 -19.05
C SER A 242 -17.14 2.04 -18.66
N LEU A 243 -16.34 3.00 -18.23
CA LEU A 243 -16.82 4.34 -17.88
C LEU A 243 -17.28 5.13 -19.10
N ALA A 244 -16.82 4.77 -20.29
CA ALA A 244 -17.29 5.33 -21.56
C ALA A 244 -18.67 4.75 -21.99
N ASN A 245 -18.99 3.50 -21.59
CA ASN A 245 -20.26 2.84 -21.90
C ASN A 245 -20.65 1.84 -20.81
N THR A 246 -21.51 2.24 -19.89
CA THR A 246 -21.94 1.40 -18.76
C THR A 246 -23.09 0.45 -19.09
N LEU A 247 -23.71 0.57 -20.28
CA LEU A 247 -24.91 -0.20 -20.64
C LEU A 247 -24.63 -1.67 -20.97
N GLU A 248 -23.38 -2.00 -21.33
CA GLU A 248 -22.98 -3.35 -21.73
C GLU A 248 -21.82 -3.84 -20.84
N PRO A 249 -22.06 -4.17 -19.55
CA PRO A 249 -21.01 -4.63 -18.67
C PRO A 249 -20.55 -6.04 -19.04
N GLU A 250 -19.25 -6.27 -18.93
CA GLU A 250 -18.67 -7.60 -19.03
C GLU A 250 -18.92 -8.39 -17.73
N ILE A 251 -19.05 -9.71 -17.84
CA ILE A 251 -19.15 -10.59 -16.68
C ILE A 251 -17.75 -10.74 -16.07
N GLY A 252 -17.60 -10.34 -14.81
CA GLY A 252 -16.38 -10.56 -14.05
C GLY A 252 -16.39 -11.92 -13.31
N PRO A 253 -15.28 -12.27 -12.67
CA PRO A 253 -15.16 -13.50 -11.88
C PRO A 253 -16.06 -13.45 -10.62
N ASN A 254 -16.76 -14.54 -10.33
CA ASN A 254 -17.58 -14.62 -9.13
C ASN A 254 -16.74 -14.80 -7.87
N LEU A 255 -17.14 -14.16 -6.78
CA LEU A 255 -16.62 -14.45 -5.44
C LEU A 255 -17.02 -15.86 -5.00
N ARG A 256 -16.22 -16.51 -4.18
CA ARG A 256 -16.59 -17.79 -3.52
C ARG A 256 -17.64 -17.57 -2.45
N VAL A 257 -17.52 -16.48 -1.71
CA VAL A 257 -18.46 -16.09 -0.66
C VAL A 257 -19.03 -14.71 -0.99
N SER A 258 -20.34 -14.52 -0.80
CA SER A 258 -20.97 -13.22 -0.90
C SER A 258 -20.48 -12.31 0.24
N ARG A 259 -20.19 -11.03 -0.08
CA ARG A 259 -19.59 -10.09 0.87
C ARG A 259 -20.24 -8.72 0.76
N LEU A 260 -20.38 -8.07 1.92
CA LEU A 260 -20.84 -6.70 2.05
C LEU A 260 -19.75 -5.85 2.70
N GLY A 261 -19.35 -4.75 2.06
CA GLY A 261 -18.36 -3.82 2.62
C GLY A 261 -16.95 -4.40 2.75
N ALA A 262 -16.56 -5.31 1.87
CA ALA A 262 -15.20 -5.85 1.85
C ALA A 262 -14.19 -4.83 1.33
N THR A 263 -12.93 -4.99 1.72
CA THR A 263 -11.80 -4.19 1.22
C THR A 263 -11.08 -4.96 0.12
N VAL A 264 -10.65 -4.24 -0.91
CA VAL A 264 -9.90 -4.80 -2.03
C VAL A 264 -8.44 -4.35 -2.02
N PHE A 265 -7.56 -5.25 -2.42
CA PHE A 265 -6.13 -5.00 -2.55
C PHE A 265 -5.64 -5.51 -3.90
N ASP A 266 -4.94 -4.63 -4.63
CA ASP A 266 -4.25 -5.01 -5.86
C ASP A 266 -2.98 -5.79 -5.51
N ILE A 267 -2.89 -7.03 -5.97
CA ILE A 267 -1.72 -7.89 -5.80
C ILE A 267 -0.86 -7.97 -7.07
N GLY A 268 -1.17 -7.13 -8.05
CA GLY A 268 -0.42 -7.00 -9.31
C GLY A 268 -0.64 -8.14 -10.29
N MET A 269 0.26 -8.22 -11.26
CA MET A 269 0.21 -9.25 -12.30
C MET A 269 0.59 -10.61 -11.72
N GLN A 270 -0.18 -11.63 -12.02
CA GLN A 270 0.00 -13.00 -11.59
C GLN A 270 0.72 -13.85 -12.67
N ARG A 271 1.03 -15.12 -12.36
CA ARG A 271 1.82 -16.03 -13.21
C ARG A 271 1.31 -16.20 -14.65
N ASP A 272 0.01 -16.09 -14.84
CA ASP A 272 -0.66 -16.23 -16.14
C ASP A 272 -0.79 -14.91 -16.91
N GLY A 273 -0.18 -13.84 -16.41
CA GLY A 273 -0.26 -12.51 -16.98
C GLY A 273 -1.58 -11.77 -16.65
N GLN A 274 -2.38 -12.30 -15.75
CA GLN A 274 -3.61 -11.67 -15.30
C GLN A 274 -3.35 -10.77 -14.09
N ARG A 275 -4.06 -9.63 -14.01
CA ARG A 275 -4.02 -8.78 -12.82
C ARG A 275 -4.88 -9.39 -11.73
N GLY A 276 -4.29 -9.56 -10.55
CA GLY A 276 -4.94 -10.18 -9.41
C GLY A 276 -5.33 -9.17 -8.32
N PHE A 277 -6.40 -9.50 -7.61
CA PHE A 277 -6.89 -8.73 -6.46
C PHE A 277 -7.29 -9.67 -5.33
N VAL A 278 -7.02 -9.26 -4.10
CA VAL A 278 -7.54 -9.91 -2.89
C VAL A 278 -8.71 -9.07 -2.37
N ILE A 279 -9.85 -9.69 -2.18
CA ILE A 279 -11.02 -9.11 -1.53
C ILE A 279 -11.14 -9.76 -0.15
N ALA A 280 -10.94 -8.98 0.89
CA ALA A 280 -10.85 -9.48 2.26
C ALA A 280 -11.78 -8.71 3.21
N GLY A 281 -12.14 -9.37 4.30
CA GLY A 281 -13.04 -8.79 5.30
C GLY A 281 -14.48 -8.67 4.79
N GLY A 282 -15.16 -7.66 5.28
CA GLY A 282 -16.57 -7.46 5.02
C GLY A 282 -17.49 -8.39 5.81
N GLN A 283 -18.79 -8.20 5.66
CA GLN A 283 -19.83 -8.98 6.33
C GLN A 283 -20.36 -10.06 5.40
N PRO A 284 -20.24 -11.35 5.75
CA PRO A 284 -21.01 -12.38 5.07
C PRO A 284 -22.48 -12.32 5.51
N PRO A 285 -23.40 -12.70 4.64
CA PRO A 285 -24.84 -12.66 4.95
C PRO A 285 -25.28 -13.66 6.02
N ILE A 286 -24.50 -14.71 6.21
CA ILE A 286 -24.79 -15.76 7.19
C ILE A 286 -23.55 -15.92 8.06
N LEU A 287 -23.68 -15.62 9.35
CA LEU A 287 -22.61 -15.70 10.35
C LEU A 287 -22.00 -17.11 10.51
N ALA A 288 -22.65 -18.15 9.98
CA ALA A 288 -22.21 -19.53 10.09
C ALA A 288 -21.29 -20.01 8.94
N GLU A 289 -21.10 -19.20 7.88
CA GLU A 289 -20.16 -19.56 6.82
C GLU A 289 -18.74 -19.19 7.23
N PRO A 290 -17.76 -20.09 7.07
CA PRO A 290 -16.37 -19.77 7.31
C PRO A 290 -15.97 -18.63 6.38
N THR A 291 -15.48 -17.55 6.93
CA THR A 291 -15.06 -16.38 6.19
C THR A 291 -13.76 -16.66 5.49
N SER A 292 -13.81 -16.58 4.19
CA SER A 292 -12.67 -16.66 3.31
C SER A 292 -12.36 -15.25 2.78
N ALA A 293 -11.12 -14.99 2.43
CA ALA A 293 -10.81 -13.95 1.49
C ALA A 293 -10.94 -14.53 0.07
N ASP A 294 -11.36 -13.71 -0.87
CA ASP A 294 -11.41 -14.10 -2.28
C ASP A 294 -10.23 -13.50 -3.02
N THR A 295 -9.54 -14.32 -3.81
CA THR A 295 -8.62 -13.81 -4.83
C THR A 295 -9.34 -13.79 -6.16
N ILE A 296 -9.43 -12.61 -6.75
CA ILE A 296 -9.97 -12.42 -8.09
C ILE A 296 -8.82 -12.27 -9.07
N LEU A 297 -8.82 -13.09 -10.11
CA LEU A 297 -7.99 -12.91 -11.29
C LEU A 297 -8.87 -12.41 -12.43
N VAL A 298 -8.57 -11.26 -12.99
CA VAL A 298 -9.33 -10.74 -14.13
C VAL A 298 -9.07 -11.62 -15.33
N GLY A 299 -10.14 -12.32 -15.79
CA GLY A 299 -10.07 -13.30 -16.90
C GLY A 299 -10.05 -14.77 -16.48
N ALA A 300 -10.04 -15.09 -15.17
CA ALA A 300 -10.08 -16.47 -14.68
C ALA A 300 -11.13 -16.66 -13.57
N ALA A 301 -11.35 -17.91 -13.15
CA ALA A 301 -12.15 -18.22 -11.97
C ALA A 301 -11.45 -17.72 -10.70
N SER A 302 -12.23 -17.26 -9.71
CA SER A 302 -11.69 -16.86 -8.41
C SER A 302 -11.24 -18.06 -7.59
N ASP A 303 -10.05 -17.96 -7.00
CA ASP A 303 -9.60 -18.85 -5.93
C ASP A 303 -9.88 -18.22 -4.57
N GLY A 304 -10.24 -19.00 -3.58
CA GLY A 304 -10.54 -18.51 -2.24
C GLY A 304 -9.56 -19.03 -1.20
N PHE A 305 -9.36 -18.24 -0.16
CA PHE A 305 -8.59 -18.62 1.02
C PHE A 305 -9.53 -18.77 2.22
N GLU A 306 -9.32 -19.80 3.02
CA GLU A 306 -9.98 -19.87 4.33
C GLU A 306 -9.21 -19.00 5.31
N VAL A 307 -9.80 -17.91 5.73
CA VAL A 307 -9.38 -17.10 6.87
C VAL A 307 -10.48 -17.20 7.90
N GLY A 308 -10.17 -17.66 9.08
CA GLY A 308 -11.16 -17.86 10.16
C GLY A 308 -11.78 -16.57 10.72
N ASN A 309 -11.85 -15.50 9.94
CA ASN A 309 -12.20 -14.15 10.40
C ASN A 309 -13.46 -13.63 9.72
N VAL A 310 -14.52 -13.44 10.49
CA VAL A 310 -15.78 -12.80 10.07
C VAL A 310 -15.69 -11.30 10.36
N HIS A 311 -16.17 -10.42 9.46
CA HIS A 311 -16.20 -8.96 9.64
C HIS A 311 -14.82 -8.32 9.87
N ALA A 312 -13.74 -9.00 9.52
CA ALA A 312 -12.40 -8.50 9.75
C ALA A 312 -12.13 -7.17 9.04
N GLN A 313 -11.40 -6.30 9.71
CA GLN A 313 -10.72 -5.20 9.03
C GLN A 313 -9.53 -5.74 8.26
N ALA A 314 -9.18 -5.08 7.17
CA ALA A 314 -8.06 -5.52 6.36
C ALA A 314 -7.15 -4.34 5.95
N ALA A 315 -5.86 -4.61 5.81
CA ALA A 315 -4.88 -3.65 5.33
C ALA A 315 -3.84 -4.32 4.44
N ALA A 316 -3.36 -3.59 3.44
CA ALA A 316 -2.24 -4.06 2.63
C ALA A 316 -0.96 -4.09 3.43
N LEU A 317 -0.19 -5.16 3.24
CA LEU A 317 1.21 -5.28 3.65
C LEU A 317 2.11 -4.99 2.46
N ASP A 318 3.28 -4.42 2.71
CA ASP A 318 4.30 -4.34 1.68
C ASP A 318 4.68 -5.76 1.20
N GLY A 319 4.93 -5.90 -0.10
CA GLY A 319 5.15 -7.21 -0.71
C GLY A 319 3.89 -7.91 -1.24
N GLY A 320 2.73 -7.23 -1.18
CA GLY A 320 1.47 -7.73 -1.76
C GLY A 320 0.67 -8.67 -0.86
N GLY A 321 1.05 -8.79 0.42
CA GLY A 321 0.25 -9.49 1.42
C GLY A 321 -0.92 -8.63 1.93
N VAL A 322 -1.87 -9.27 2.61
CA VAL A 322 -3.01 -8.61 3.26
C VAL A 322 -3.11 -9.10 4.70
N LEU A 323 -3.11 -8.16 5.63
CA LEU A 323 -3.42 -8.41 7.04
C LEU A 323 -4.93 -8.30 7.25
N THR A 324 -5.54 -9.28 7.90
CA THR A 324 -6.91 -9.20 8.41
C THR A 324 -6.90 -9.30 9.93
N ALA A 325 -7.70 -8.49 10.61
CA ALA A 325 -7.78 -8.50 12.08
C ALA A 325 -9.14 -7.96 12.57
N PHE A 326 -9.39 -8.07 13.88
CA PHE A 326 -10.60 -7.59 14.57
C PHE A 326 -11.89 -8.19 14.04
N ALA A 327 -11.82 -9.47 13.72
CA ALA A 327 -13.01 -10.22 13.34
C ALA A 327 -13.99 -10.35 14.51
N LEU A 328 -15.27 -10.38 14.20
CA LEU A 328 -16.28 -10.82 15.13
C LEU A 328 -16.35 -12.36 15.13
N ASP A 329 -16.56 -12.98 16.28
CA ASP A 329 -16.86 -14.41 16.34
C ASP A 329 -18.32 -14.70 15.91
N GLY A 330 -18.71 -15.96 15.84
CA GLY A 330 -20.07 -16.35 15.47
C GLY A 330 -21.18 -15.87 16.42
N ALA A 331 -20.80 -15.29 17.57
CA ALA A 331 -21.70 -14.64 18.54
C ALA A 331 -21.68 -13.12 18.42
N ALA A 332 -21.06 -12.58 17.36
CA ALA A 332 -20.79 -11.16 17.15
C ALA A 332 -19.91 -10.52 18.24
N THR A 333 -19.10 -11.33 18.92
CA THR A 333 -18.11 -10.85 19.89
C THR A 333 -16.78 -10.61 19.19
N PRO A 334 -16.12 -9.46 19.40
CA PRO A 334 -14.80 -9.22 18.84
C PRO A 334 -13.78 -10.29 19.25
N SER A 335 -13.03 -10.81 18.29
CA SER A 335 -12.02 -11.85 18.53
C SER A 335 -10.60 -11.31 18.34
N GLY A 336 -9.64 -11.87 19.10
CA GLY A 336 -8.22 -11.59 18.95
C GLY A 336 -7.56 -12.31 17.76
N ILE A 337 -8.35 -12.86 16.83
CA ILE A 337 -7.83 -13.57 15.66
C ILE A 337 -7.43 -12.57 14.59
N ALA A 338 -6.22 -12.73 14.11
CA ALA A 338 -5.72 -12.02 12.93
C ALA A 338 -5.05 -13.02 11.99
N SER A 339 -4.94 -12.67 10.72
CA SER A 339 -4.32 -13.53 9.72
C SER A 339 -3.58 -12.70 8.66
N VAL A 340 -2.49 -13.24 8.16
CA VAL A 340 -1.79 -12.71 7.00
C VAL A 340 -2.10 -13.60 5.79
N ILE A 341 -2.65 -12.98 4.77
CA ILE A 341 -2.91 -13.61 3.47
C ILE A 341 -1.72 -13.25 2.57
N VAL A 342 -1.04 -14.26 2.08
CA VAL A 342 0.06 -14.10 1.11
C VAL A 342 -0.43 -14.62 -0.23
N PRO A 343 -0.45 -13.80 -1.28
CA PRO A 343 -0.87 -14.25 -2.61
C PRO A 343 -0.04 -15.45 -3.07
N GLY A 344 -0.72 -16.46 -3.63
CA GLY A 344 -0.08 -17.70 -4.08
C GLY A 344 0.09 -18.78 -3.00
N GLN A 345 -0.21 -18.50 -1.74
CA GLN A 345 -0.30 -19.52 -0.69
C GLN A 345 -1.74 -20.05 -0.58
N ALA A 346 -1.90 -21.33 -0.31
CA ALA A 346 -3.21 -21.96 -0.20
C ALA A 346 -3.96 -21.64 1.10
N MET A 347 -3.27 -21.16 2.12
CA MET A 347 -3.82 -20.88 3.45
C MET A 347 -3.30 -19.52 3.98
N ALA A 348 -4.17 -18.79 4.67
CA ALA A 348 -3.76 -17.63 5.44
C ALA A 348 -2.96 -18.08 6.68
N ARG A 349 -1.93 -17.32 7.01
CA ARG A 349 -1.10 -17.56 8.20
C ARG A 349 -1.78 -16.90 9.41
N PRO A 350 -2.22 -17.67 10.42
CA PRO A 350 -2.81 -17.08 11.62
C PRO A 350 -1.73 -16.36 12.45
N ILE A 351 -2.13 -15.25 13.04
CA ILE A 351 -1.36 -14.51 14.04
C ILE A 351 -2.25 -14.21 15.25
N THR A 352 -1.65 -14.12 16.42
CA THR A 352 -2.38 -13.79 17.63
C THR A 352 -2.34 -12.27 17.84
N ALA A 353 -3.50 -11.63 17.80
CA ALA A 353 -3.64 -10.28 18.31
C ALA A 353 -3.78 -10.35 19.85
N SER A 354 -2.91 -9.63 20.55
CA SER A 354 -2.94 -9.62 22.03
C SER A 354 -4.10 -8.78 22.60
N PHE A 355 -4.89 -8.17 21.75
CA PHE A 355 -6.02 -7.31 22.14
C PHE A 355 -7.11 -7.36 21.07
N VAL A 356 -8.30 -7.01 21.50
CA VAL A 356 -9.48 -6.88 20.65
C VAL A 356 -9.93 -5.43 20.66
N ARG A 357 -10.17 -4.87 19.47
CA ARG A 357 -10.62 -3.48 19.34
C ARG A 357 -11.82 -3.39 18.42
N ASP A 358 -12.99 -3.19 19.03
CA ASP A 358 -14.21 -2.95 18.27
C ASP A 358 -14.20 -1.53 17.69
N GLY A 359 -14.61 -1.39 16.44
CA GLY A 359 -14.62 -0.10 15.73
C GLY A 359 -13.25 0.42 15.31
N ALA A 360 -12.16 -0.33 15.50
CA ALA A 360 -10.87 0.03 14.95
C ALA A 360 -10.84 -0.11 13.43
N ARG A 361 -9.99 0.68 12.78
CA ARG A 361 -9.68 0.59 11.35
C ARG A 361 -8.20 0.42 11.13
N LEU A 362 -7.84 -0.27 10.05
CA LEU A 362 -6.46 -0.59 9.71
C LEU A 362 -6.02 0.14 8.44
N VAL A 363 -4.77 0.57 8.40
CA VAL A 363 -4.14 1.15 7.21
C VAL A 363 -2.67 0.74 7.13
N GLY A 364 -2.21 0.31 5.95
CA GLY A 364 -0.81 0.01 5.69
C GLY A 364 0.02 1.31 5.65
N LEU A 365 1.14 1.31 6.37
CA LEU A 365 2.11 2.40 6.37
C LEU A 365 3.14 2.19 5.25
N GLU A 366 3.87 3.25 4.92
CA GLU A 366 4.90 3.22 3.87
C GLU A 366 6.13 2.38 4.26
N ASP A 367 6.36 2.19 5.55
CA ASP A 367 7.45 1.36 6.08
C ASP A 367 7.09 -0.13 6.20
N GLY A 368 5.93 -0.53 5.69
CA GLY A 368 5.43 -1.90 5.67
C GLY A 368 4.64 -2.32 6.90
N ARG A 369 4.64 -1.50 7.95
CA ARG A 369 3.82 -1.74 9.14
C ARG A 369 2.35 -1.43 8.87
N VAL A 370 1.47 -1.88 9.75
CA VAL A 370 0.04 -1.57 9.70
C VAL A 370 -0.35 -0.81 10.96
N LEU A 371 -0.94 0.36 10.77
CA LEU A 371 -1.50 1.18 11.82
C LEU A 371 -2.97 0.83 12.04
N GLY A 372 -3.36 0.66 13.30
CA GLY A 372 -4.76 0.57 13.70
C GLY A 372 -5.14 1.77 14.57
N VAL A 373 -6.26 2.40 14.22
CA VAL A 373 -6.78 3.60 14.88
C VAL A 373 -8.22 3.37 15.31
N GLY A 374 -8.56 3.82 16.51
CA GLY A 374 -9.90 3.72 17.08
C GLY A 374 -10.13 2.45 17.90
N GLY A 375 -11.33 2.35 18.46
CA GLY A 375 -11.75 1.21 19.27
C GLY A 375 -11.13 1.13 20.66
N ALA A 376 -10.31 2.11 21.07
CA ALA A 376 -9.71 2.21 22.40
C ALA A 376 -10.30 3.37 23.18
N ALA A 377 -10.65 3.13 24.43
CA ALA A 377 -11.22 4.16 25.30
C ALA A 377 -10.20 5.24 25.72
N ASP A 378 -8.91 4.95 25.62
CA ASP A 378 -7.79 5.84 25.95
C ASP A 378 -7.16 6.51 24.73
N GLY A 379 -7.63 6.18 23.51
CA GLY A 379 -7.08 6.72 22.26
C GLY A 379 -5.73 6.13 21.85
N GLU A 380 -5.26 5.07 22.52
CA GLU A 380 -4.03 4.37 22.11
C GLU A 380 -4.12 3.86 20.67
N LEU A 381 -3.01 3.91 19.97
CA LEU A 381 -2.83 3.30 18.66
C LEU A 381 -2.27 1.89 18.78
N ILE A 382 -2.52 1.11 17.75
CA ILE A 382 -1.88 -0.19 17.59
C ILE A 382 -1.09 -0.22 16.29
N VAL A 383 0.05 -0.87 16.31
CA VAL A 383 0.87 -1.10 15.12
C VAL A 383 1.22 -2.56 15.04
N TYR A 384 0.95 -3.15 13.89
CA TYR A 384 1.46 -4.46 13.53
C TYR A 384 2.74 -4.30 12.73
N ASP A 385 3.79 -4.98 13.18
CA ASP A 385 5.07 -5.04 12.48
C ASP A 385 5.22 -6.43 11.82
N PRO A 386 5.13 -6.53 10.49
CA PRO A 386 5.26 -7.80 9.79
C PRO A 386 6.67 -8.40 9.86
N THR A 387 7.69 -7.60 10.20
CA THR A 387 9.06 -8.08 10.31
C THR A 387 9.30 -8.89 11.58
N THR A 388 8.60 -8.53 12.65
CA THR A 388 8.66 -9.22 13.96
C THR A 388 7.42 -10.04 14.25
N ASP A 389 6.41 -9.96 13.40
CA ASP A 389 5.10 -10.61 13.56
C ASP A 389 4.41 -10.23 14.88
N ARG A 390 4.57 -8.97 15.28
CA ARG A 390 4.10 -8.49 16.58
C ARG A 390 3.22 -7.26 16.46
N TRP A 391 2.24 -7.23 17.36
CA TRP A 391 1.45 -6.05 17.64
C TRP A 391 2.07 -5.28 18.81
N GLN A 392 2.02 -3.97 18.70
CA GLN A 392 2.47 -3.04 19.75
C GLN A 392 1.42 -1.96 19.93
N THR A 393 1.20 -1.52 21.17
CA THR A 393 0.49 -0.30 21.46
C THR A 393 1.47 0.87 21.41
N ILE A 394 1.02 1.98 20.85
CA ILE A 394 1.81 3.22 20.77
C ILE A 394 0.97 4.34 21.35
N GLU A 395 1.54 5.05 22.32
CA GLU A 395 1.00 6.31 22.77
C GLU A 395 1.34 7.39 21.74
N PRO A 396 0.34 8.03 21.09
CA PRO A 396 0.61 8.99 20.04
C PRO A 396 1.17 10.30 20.61
N ALA A 397 2.15 10.87 19.92
CA ALA A 397 2.65 12.21 20.20
C ALA A 397 1.71 13.30 19.66
N GLY A 398 1.95 14.56 20.05
CA GLY A 398 1.24 15.72 19.53
C GLY A 398 -0.17 15.91 20.11
N GLU A 399 -1.13 16.17 19.25
CA GLU A 399 -2.53 16.40 19.62
C GLU A 399 -3.41 15.23 19.12
N PRO A 400 -3.45 14.12 19.85
CA PRO A 400 -4.23 12.96 19.46
C PRO A 400 -5.74 13.28 19.52
N PRO A 401 -6.53 12.66 18.65
CA PRO A 401 -7.98 12.92 18.57
C PRO A 401 -8.77 12.43 19.78
N GLY A 402 -8.14 11.73 20.72
CA GLY A 402 -8.84 11.01 21.80
C GLY A 402 -9.50 9.71 21.28
N PRO A 403 -10.47 9.16 22.02
CA PRO A 403 -11.17 7.95 21.60
C PRO A 403 -11.96 8.15 20.32
N LEU A 404 -11.67 7.35 19.30
CA LEU A 404 -12.37 7.33 18.02
C LEU A 404 -13.14 6.04 17.83
N THR A 405 -14.33 6.12 17.23
CA THR A 405 -15.11 4.95 16.81
C THR A 405 -15.32 4.98 15.30
N ALA A 406 -14.93 3.90 14.63
CA ALA A 406 -15.07 3.71 13.19
C ALA A 406 -14.52 4.89 12.33
N PRO A 407 -13.28 5.38 12.56
CA PRO A 407 -12.71 6.43 11.73
C PRO A 407 -12.49 5.93 10.30
N SER A 408 -12.49 6.84 9.34
CA SER A 408 -11.97 6.56 8.01
C SER A 408 -10.49 6.90 7.94
N LEU A 409 -9.70 5.98 7.39
CA LEU A 409 -8.25 6.09 7.29
C LEU A 409 -7.82 6.05 5.84
N LEU A 410 -6.94 6.96 5.44
CA LEU A 410 -6.33 6.93 4.12
C LEU A 410 -4.87 7.36 4.17
N ARG A 411 -3.97 6.53 3.63
CA ARG A 411 -2.57 6.90 3.46
C ARG A 411 -2.42 7.89 2.31
N LEU A 412 -1.87 9.07 2.60
CA LEU A 412 -1.59 10.11 1.63
C LEU A 412 -0.32 9.80 0.82
N ALA A 413 -0.09 10.57 -0.24
CA ALA A 413 1.07 10.40 -1.11
C ALA A 413 2.41 10.70 -0.42
N ASP A 414 2.41 11.49 0.64
CA ASP A 414 3.57 11.82 1.46
C ASP A 414 3.84 10.78 2.57
N GLY A 415 3.11 9.66 2.58
CA GLY A 415 3.23 8.59 3.56
C GLY A 415 2.54 8.85 4.89
N SER A 416 1.96 10.03 5.12
CA SER A 416 1.11 10.29 6.28
C SER A 416 -0.26 9.63 6.13
N VAL A 417 -1.00 9.57 7.23
CA VAL A 417 -2.36 9.02 7.25
C VAL A 417 -3.35 10.12 7.61
N LEU A 418 -4.29 10.37 6.72
CA LEU A 418 -5.47 11.19 7.01
C LEU A 418 -6.47 10.35 7.81
N VAL A 419 -6.89 10.89 8.96
CA VAL A 419 -7.84 10.28 9.89
C VAL A 419 -9.03 11.22 10.04
N LEU A 420 -10.22 10.76 9.72
CA LEU A 420 -11.43 11.59 9.73
C LEU A 420 -12.71 10.76 9.90
N GLY A 421 -13.84 11.45 10.02
CA GLY A 421 -15.15 10.82 9.93
C GLY A 421 -15.42 9.80 11.01
N SER A 422 -15.24 10.18 12.26
CA SER A 422 -15.39 9.30 13.42
C SER A 422 -16.48 9.80 14.37
N ALA A 423 -17.03 8.89 15.16
CA ALA A 423 -17.75 9.28 16.36
C ALA A 423 -16.76 9.63 17.47
N ILE A 424 -16.92 10.83 18.03
CA ILE A 424 -16.24 11.29 19.24
C ILE A 424 -17.30 11.48 20.30
N GLU A 425 -17.13 10.79 21.43
CA GLU A 425 -18.15 10.79 22.51
C GLU A 425 -19.57 10.45 22.00
N GLY A 426 -19.65 9.55 21.01
CA GLY A 426 -20.92 9.12 20.41
C GLY A 426 -21.56 10.11 19.43
N ARG A 427 -20.86 11.17 19.02
CA ARG A 427 -21.36 12.16 18.04
C ARG A 427 -20.51 12.19 16.79
N ALA A 428 -21.14 12.42 15.66
CA ALA A 428 -20.44 12.63 14.40
C ALA A 428 -19.54 13.88 14.48
N SER A 429 -18.33 13.78 13.96
CA SER A 429 -17.32 14.85 14.03
C SER A 429 -16.98 15.42 12.66
N THR A 430 -16.72 16.73 12.62
CA THR A 430 -16.08 17.41 11.48
C THR A 430 -14.55 17.39 11.56
N SER A 431 -13.99 16.98 12.69
CA SER A 431 -12.57 17.03 12.92
C SER A 431 -11.82 16.01 12.06
N ALA A 432 -10.63 16.39 11.62
CA ALA A 432 -9.72 15.52 10.90
C ALA A 432 -8.29 15.74 11.38
N TRP A 433 -7.47 14.71 11.25
CA TRP A 433 -6.07 14.71 11.69
C TRP A 433 -5.17 14.09 10.66
N ILE A 434 -3.92 14.54 10.66
CA ILE A 434 -2.82 13.87 9.98
C ILE A 434 -1.98 13.13 11.03
N TYR A 435 -1.90 11.81 10.89
CA TYR A 435 -0.93 11.01 11.62
C TYR A 435 0.36 10.93 10.81
N ARG A 436 1.48 11.28 11.42
CA ARG A 436 2.81 11.15 10.84
C ARG A 436 3.47 9.89 11.39
N PRO A 437 3.70 8.85 10.57
CA PRO A 437 4.52 7.73 11.00
C PRO A 437 5.90 8.20 11.48
N SER A 438 6.53 7.44 12.39
CA SER A 438 7.91 7.74 12.77
C SER A 438 8.82 7.71 11.55
N ILE A 439 9.58 8.78 11.33
CA ILE A 439 10.62 8.85 10.29
C ILE A 439 11.90 8.23 10.85
N VAL A 440 11.78 7.13 11.57
CA VAL A 440 12.94 6.37 12.03
C VAL A 440 13.35 5.40 10.96
N GLY A 441 14.37 5.79 10.25
CA GLY A 441 14.92 5.07 9.11
C GLY A 441 14.13 5.38 7.83
N PRO A 442 14.80 5.41 6.72
CA PRO A 442 14.23 5.88 5.48
C PRO A 442 13.25 4.84 4.94
N ALA A 443 12.01 5.16 5.00
CA ALA A 443 11.02 4.54 4.15
C ALA A 443 11.38 4.73 2.66
N ILE A 444 12.31 5.65 2.38
CA ILE A 444 12.78 5.95 1.03
C ILE A 444 14.28 6.17 1.10
N GLY A 445 15.06 5.30 0.44
CA GLY A 445 16.47 5.53 0.13
C GLY A 445 17.51 4.95 1.05
N ALA A 446 17.24 4.53 2.26
CA ALA A 446 18.23 3.79 3.01
C ALA A 446 18.11 2.29 2.76
N MET A 447 19.22 1.68 2.94
CA MET A 447 19.39 0.27 2.96
C MET A 447 18.54 -0.37 4.06
N THR A 448 17.51 -1.10 3.68
CA THR A 448 16.80 -1.96 4.63
C THR A 448 17.55 -3.28 4.68
N VAL A 449 18.30 -3.49 5.74
CA VAL A 449 18.87 -4.82 6.02
C VAL A 449 17.72 -5.69 6.49
N LEU A 450 17.45 -6.72 5.73
CA LEU A 450 16.36 -7.65 6.01
C LEU A 450 17.00 -8.93 6.57
N PRO A 451 16.97 -9.13 7.89
CA PRO A 451 17.44 -10.38 8.46
C PRO A 451 16.58 -11.53 7.96
N LEU A 452 17.22 -12.61 7.60
CA LEU A 452 16.57 -13.86 7.19
C LEU A 452 16.15 -14.62 8.45
N ASP A 453 15.10 -14.18 9.10
CA ASP A 453 14.54 -14.92 10.22
C ASP A 453 13.04 -15.25 10.01
N GLU A 454 12.52 -16.17 10.82
CA GLU A 454 11.16 -16.65 10.66
C GLU A 454 10.09 -15.61 10.98
N ALA A 455 10.40 -14.71 11.86
CA ALA A 455 9.43 -13.75 12.36
C ALA A 455 9.14 -12.65 11.33
N THR A 456 10.07 -12.42 10.40
CA THR A 456 10.01 -11.22 9.56
C THR A 456 9.12 -11.35 8.32
N GLY A 457 8.89 -12.57 7.83
CA GLY A 457 8.16 -12.76 6.57
C GLY A 457 8.77 -12.00 5.37
N VAL A 458 10.02 -11.61 5.49
CA VAL A 458 10.70 -10.66 4.60
C VAL A 458 11.08 -11.28 3.27
N LEU A 459 11.45 -12.56 3.27
CA LEU A 459 11.60 -13.34 2.05
C LEU A 459 10.41 -14.29 1.92
N THR A 460 9.62 -14.10 0.88
CA THR A 460 8.51 -14.99 0.55
C THR A 460 8.92 -15.85 -0.62
N ALA A 461 8.96 -17.16 -0.42
CA ALA A 461 9.15 -18.11 -1.51
C ALA A 461 7.93 -18.11 -2.43
N GLU A 462 8.14 -18.04 -3.74
CA GLU A 462 7.05 -18.24 -4.70
C GLU A 462 6.55 -19.68 -4.68
N ASP A 463 7.44 -20.65 -4.42
CA ASP A 463 7.10 -22.04 -4.12
C ASP A 463 7.79 -22.45 -2.80
N PRO A 464 7.05 -22.61 -1.71
CA PRO A 464 7.59 -23.00 -0.42
C PRO A 464 8.35 -24.34 -0.42
N ALA A 465 8.02 -25.24 -1.35
CA ALA A 465 8.69 -26.54 -1.47
C ALA A 465 10.14 -26.41 -1.94
N THR A 466 10.52 -25.28 -2.53
CA THR A 466 11.86 -25.01 -3.05
C THR A 466 12.77 -24.27 -2.06
N VAL A 467 12.27 -23.98 -0.85
CA VAL A 467 13.01 -23.20 0.15
C VAL A 467 13.17 -23.98 1.43
N VAL A 468 14.42 -24.16 1.84
CA VAL A 468 14.77 -24.77 3.12
C VAL A 468 15.40 -23.71 4.01
N ARG A 469 14.93 -23.62 5.26
CA ARG A 469 15.43 -22.67 6.25
C ARG A 469 16.37 -23.32 7.25
N SER A 470 17.39 -22.57 7.63
CA SER A 470 18.23 -22.88 8.77
C SER A 470 18.10 -21.76 9.80
N LEU A 471 17.93 -22.14 11.05
CA LEU A 471 17.85 -21.18 12.17
C LEU A 471 19.20 -20.90 12.81
N THR A 472 20.21 -21.72 12.52
CA THR A 472 21.53 -21.60 13.17
C THR A 472 22.65 -21.98 12.21
N PRO A 473 23.39 -21.04 11.62
CA PRO A 473 23.06 -19.59 11.53
C PRO A 473 21.81 -19.34 10.69
N PRO A 474 21.11 -18.22 10.90
CA PRO A 474 19.95 -17.88 10.10
C PRO A 474 20.32 -17.79 8.61
N SER A 475 19.68 -18.61 7.78
CA SER A 475 19.91 -18.61 6.34
C SER A 475 18.75 -19.29 5.60
N TRP A 476 18.62 -18.96 4.33
CA TRP A 476 17.68 -19.58 3.42
C TRP A 476 18.40 -20.37 2.37
N SER A 477 18.02 -21.60 2.14
CA SER A 477 18.52 -22.40 1.02
C SER A 477 17.42 -22.47 -0.04
N LEU A 478 17.70 -21.89 -1.20
CA LEU A 478 16.86 -21.95 -2.38
C LEU A 478 17.33 -23.11 -3.25
N VAL A 479 16.42 -24.00 -3.61
CA VAL A 479 16.72 -25.15 -4.45
C VAL A 479 15.91 -25.06 -5.74
N GLY A 480 16.56 -24.70 -6.84
CA GLY A 480 15.99 -24.70 -8.17
C GLY A 480 15.82 -26.14 -8.69
N GLY A 481 14.59 -26.51 -9.00
CA GLY A 481 14.25 -27.78 -9.63
C GLY A 481 14.40 -27.72 -11.15
N THR A 482 13.32 -28.01 -11.86
CA THR A 482 13.23 -27.80 -13.32
C THR A 482 13.07 -26.33 -13.69
N GLU A 483 12.66 -25.50 -12.71
CA GLU A 483 12.50 -24.06 -12.85
C GLU A 483 13.33 -23.32 -11.78
N MET A 484 13.42 -22.01 -11.95
CA MET A 484 14.10 -21.12 -11.02
C MET A 484 13.32 -21.05 -9.70
N ALA A 485 13.97 -21.33 -8.58
CA ALA A 485 13.42 -21.09 -7.25
C ALA A 485 13.62 -19.63 -6.86
N ARG A 486 12.54 -18.93 -6.52
CA ARG A 486 12.55 -17.49 -6.25
C ARG A 486 12.10 -17.18 -4.83
N ALA A 487 12.76 -16.22 -4.21
CA ALA A 487 12.36 -15.63 -2.96
C ALA A 487 12.30 -14.11 -3.11
N ILE A 488 11.15 -13.52 -2.85
CA ILE A 488 10.90 -12.09 -3.02
C ILE A 488 11.02 -11.41 -1.66
N VAL A 489 11.74 -10.30 -1.66
CA VAL A 489 11.90 -9.46 -0.47
C VAL A 489 10.64 -8.62 -0.29
N GLY A 490 10.02 -8.70 0.87
CA GLY A 490 8.96 -7.78 1.27
C GLY A 490 9.47 -6.34 1.30
N GLY A 491 8.64 -5.39 0.94
CA GLY A 491 8.99 -3.97 0.94
C GLY A 491 8.38 -3.21 -0.21
N PRO A 492 8.58 -1.89 -0.26
CA PRO A 492 7.95 -1.04 -1.27
C PRO A 492 8.40 -1.41 -2.68
N ARG A 493 7.45 -1.48 -3.61
CA ARG A 493 7.74 -1.69 -5.03
C ARG A 493 8.43 -0.45 -5.61
N ARG A 494 9.55 -0.63 -6.28
CA ARG A 494 10.41 0.47 -6.73
C ARG A 494 10.76 0.35 -8.21
N ALA A 495 10.78 1.48 -8.89
CA ALA A 495 11.24 1.59 -10.28
C ALA A 495 12.76 1.63 -10.37
N SER A 496 13.43 2.14 -9.33
CA SER A 496 14.88 2.18 -9.20
C SER A 496 15.31 1.70 -7.81
N GLY A 497 16.54 1.27 -7.68
CA GLY A 497 17.10 0.80 -6.42
C GLY A 497 18.16 -0.26 -6.61
N SER A 498 18.54 -0.91 -5.53
CA SER A 498 19.46 -2.05 -5.60
C SER A 498 19.08 -3.14 -4.61
N ILE A 499 19.38 -4.38 -4.99
CA ILE A 499 19.39 -5.53 -4.08
C ILE A 499 20.82 -6.01 -3.93
N THR A 500 21.24 -6.19 -2.69
CA THR A 500 22.54 -6.78 -2.34
C THR A 500 22.28 -8.03 -1.52
N ALA A 501 22.83 -9.17 -1.92
CA ALA A 501 22.68 -10.43 -1.22
C ALA A 501 24.05 -10.99 -0.83
N SER A 502 24.14 -11.49 0.40
CA SER A 502 25.27 -12.30 0.87
C SER A 502 24.91 -13.76 0.65
N VAL A 503 25.52 -14.40 -0.31
CA VAL A 503 25.11 -15.70 -0.82
C VAL A 503 26.27 -16.69 -0.87
N ARG A 504 25.91 -17.96 -0.83
CA ARG A 504 26.81 -19.09 -1.13
C ARG A 504 26.11 -20.01 -2.12
N VAL A 505 26.69 -20.16 -3.29
CA VAL A 505 26.20 -21.10 -4.29
C VAL A 505 26.91 -22.44 -4.02
N THR A 506 26.16 -23.50 -3.82
CA THR A 506 26.70 -24.83 -3.62
C THR A 506 26.69 -25.66 -4.90
N GLU A 507 25.78 -25.34 -5.81
CA GLU A 507 25.69 -25.98 -7.12
C GLU A 507 25.00 -25.02 -8.10
N GLY A 508 25.49 -25.00 -9.35
CA GLY A 508 24.90 -24.27 -10.46
C GLY A 508 25.08 -22.76 -10.40
N GLY A 509 23.99 -21.99 -10.45
CA GLY A 509 24.01 -20.53 -10.51
C GLY A 509 22.90 -19.87 -9.71
N MET A 510 23.00 -18.56 -9.64
CA MET A 510 22.04 -17.72 -8.92
C MET A 510 21.55 -16.57 -9.77
N ALA A 511 20.49 -15.92 -9.30
CA ALA A 511 20.04 -14.67 -9.86
C ALA A 511 19.61 -13.68 -8.79
N LEU A 512 19.71 -12.38 -9.11
CA LEU A 512 19.06 -11.30 -8.39
C LEU A 512 17.91 -10.77 -9.25
N ILE A 513 16.79 -10.51 -8.61
CA ILE A 513 15.55 -10.07 -9.26
C ILE A 513 15.31 -8.61 -8.89
N GLY A 514 15.08 -7.79 -9.89
CA GLY A 514 14.68 -6.39 -9.73
C GLY A 514 13.42 -6.08 -10.52
N GLN A 515 12.66 -5.09 -10.07
CA GLN A 515 11.42 -4.61 -10.73
C GLN A 515 10.41 -5.73 -11.06
N GLN A 516 10.28 -6.74 -10.21
CA GLN A 516 9.30 -7.80 -10.45
C GLN A 516 7.88 -7.25 -10.26
N THR A 517 7.14 -7.12 -11.35
CA THR A 517 5.73 -6.72 -11.35
C THR A 517 4.76 -7.91 -11.28
N GLY A 518 5.27 -9.11 -11.56
CA GLY A 518 4.59 -10.40 -11.45
C GLY A 518 5.60 -11.54 -11.68
N PRO A 519 5.24 -12.80 -11.42
CA PRO A 519 6.17 -13.93 -11.51
C PRO A 519 6.88 -14.09 -12.85
N GLY A 520 6.22 -13.71 -13.93
CA GLY A 520 6.76 -13.76 -15.29
C GLY A 520 7.29 -12.43 -15.82
N ARG A 521 7.45 -11.39 -14.99
CA ARG A 521 7.83 -10.05 -15.45
C ARG A 521 8.80 -9.40 -14.49
N ALA A 522 10.08 -9.35 -14.85
CA ALA A 522 11.15 -8.82 -14.00
C ALA A 522 12.40 -8.49 -14.82
N ILE A 523 13.27 -7.67 -14.25
CA ILE A 523 14.69 -7.59 -14.65
C ILE A 523 15.47 -8.57 -13.76
N VAL A 524 16.24 -9.45 -14.36
CA VAL A 524 16.97 -10.50 -13.65
C VAL A 524 18.45 -10.42 -14.02
N GLY A 525 19.31 -10.35 -13.00
CA GLY A 525 20.75 -10.47 -13.15
C GLY A 525 21.20 -11.89 -12.81
N GLU A 526 21.68 -12.62 -13.78
CA GLU A 526 22.06 -14.03 -13.66
C GLU A 526 23.56 -14.22 -13.60
N LEU A 527 23.98 -15.08 -12.71
CA LEU A 527 25.37 -15.47 -12.48
C LEU A 527 25.50 -16.99 -12.44
N VAL A 528 26.32 -17.53 -13.34
CA VAL A 528 26.75 -18.94 -13.36
C VAL A 528 28.26 -18.96 -13.42
N GLU A 529 28.90 -19.68 -12.53
CA GLU A 529 30.37 -19.74 -12.45
C GLU A 529 30.98 -20.07 -13.80
N GLY A 530 32.01 -19.29 -14.18
CA GLY A 530 32.73 -19.49 -15.45
C GLY A 530 31.92 -19.18 -16.71
N SER A 531 30.72 -18.63 -16.57
CA SER A 531 29.89 -18.18 -17.67
C SER A 531 29.73 -16.65 -17.67
N PRO A 532 29.49 -16.01 -18.83
CA PRO A 532 29.22 -14.58 -18.88
C PRO A 532 28.03 -14.21 -18.02
N ALA A 533 28.19 -13.21 -17.16
CA ALA A 533 27.10 -12.63 -16.39
C ALA A 533 26.05 -12.04 -17.36
N ARG A 534 24.76 -12.27 -17.10
CA ARG A 534 23.67 -11.82 -17.98
C ARG A 534 22.71 -10.94 -17.22
N ILE A 535 22.18 -9.93 -17.89
CA ILE A 535 20.98 -9.22 -17.46
C ILE A 535 19.89 -9.53 -18.47
N VAL A 536 18.79 -10.08 -17.98
CA VAL A 536 17.67 -10.53 -18.80
C VAL A 536 16.40 -9.83 -18.36
N ARG A 537 15.49 -9.63 -19.29
CA ARG A 537 14.10 -9.24 -19.01
C ARG A 537 13.21 -10.45 -19.17
N LEU A 538 12.41 -10.71 -18.19
CA LEU A 538 11.30 -11.65 -18.28
C LEU A 538 10.05 -10.88 -18.69
N ASP A 539 9.39 -11.32 -19.76
CA ASP A 539 8.09 -10.81 -20.21
C ASP A 539 7.14 -11.99 -20.41
N ALA A 540 6.12 -12.10 -19.57
CA ALA A 540 5.15 -13.21 -19.58
C ALA A 540 5.82 -14.61 -19.56
N GLY A 541 6.92 -14.74 -18.79
CA GLY A 541 7.68 -15.98 -18.69
C GLY A 541 8.67 -16.24 -19.84
N GLN A 542 8.71 -15.38 -20.86
CA GLN A 542 9.73 -15.46 -21.91
C GLN A 542 10.97 -14.65 -21.52
N GLU A 543 12.13 -15.26 -21.70
CA GLU A 543 13.41 -14.63 -21.42
C GLU A 543 13.89 -13.84 -22.64
N ARG A 544 14.26 -12.58 -22.42
CA ARG A 544 14.95 -11.74 -23.38
C ARG A 544 16.27 -11.26 -22.77
N VAL A 545 17.40 -11.71 -23.29
CA VAL A 545 18.72 -11.21 -22.88
C VAL A 545 18.85 -9.75 -23.30
N LEU A 546 19.08 -8.87 -22.32
CA LEU A 546 19.33 -7.44 -22.55
C LEU A 546 20.80 -7.21 -22.83
N CYS A 547 21.69 -7.83 -22.05
CA CYS A 547 23.12 -7.88 -22.34
C CYS A 547 23.83 -9.04 -21.64
N THR A 548 25.02 -9.32 -22.12
CA THR A 548 26.01 -10.20 -21.50
C THR A 548 27.26 -9.41 -21.16
N GLY A 549 27.86 -9.75 -20.04
CA GLY A 549 29.06 -9.09 -19.53
C GLY A 549 30.27 -9.99 -19.44
N ARG A 550 31.07 -9.80 -18.39
CA ARG A 550 32.25 -10.62 -18.09
C ARG A 550 31.82 -11.95 -17.46
N ASP A 551 32.71 -12.93 -17.51
CA ASP A 551 32.49 -14.19 -16.84
C ASP A 551 32.35 -14.00 -15.33
N ALA A 552 31.41 -14.71 -14.74
CA ALA A 552 31.21 -14.69 -13.30
C ALA A 552 32.43 -15.36 -12.60
N PRO A 553 32.94 -14.74 -11.52
CA PRO A 553 33.99 -15.35 -10.73
C PRO A 553 33.48 -16.63 -10.05
N PRO A 554 34.35 -17.40 -9.41
CA PRO A 554 33.93 -18.54 -8.60
C PRO A 554 32.87 -18.09 -7.57
N LEU A 555 31.71 -18.72 -7.64
CA LEU A 555 30.59 -18.49 -6.71
C LEU A 555 30.48 -19.62 -5.68
N VAL A 556 31.12 -20.75 -5.97
CA VAL A 556 31.23 -21.91 -5.09
C VAL A 556 32.53 -21.80 -4.30
N HIS A 557 32.44 -21.58 -3.00
CA HIS A 557 33.60 -21.48 -2.11
C HIS A 557 33.76 -22.73 -1.25
N VAL A 558 34.91 -23.39 -1.34
CA VAL A 558 35.25 -24.59 -0.57
C VAL A 558 35.36 -24.29 0.94
N ASP A 559 35.73 -23.08 1.29
CA ASP A 559 35.87 -22.58 2.67
C ASP A 559 34.56 -22.09 3.31
N MET A 560 33.42 -22.28 2.63
CA MET A 560 32.10 -21.83 3.07
C MET A 560 31.95 -20.31 3.28
N THR A 561 32.77 -19.49 2.67
CA THR A 561 32.57 -18.03 2.70
C THR A 561 31.42 -17.61 1.81
N ASN A 562 30.75 -16.51 2.20
CA ASN A 562 29.68 -15.93 1.41
C ASN A 562 30.26 -14.90 0.42
N THR A 563 29.66 -14.84 -0.75
CA THR A 563 29.97 -13.84 -1.78
C THR A 563 28.89 -12.76 -1.78
N THR A 564 29.29 -11.50 -1.89
CA THR A 564 28.35 -10.38 -2.01
C THR A 564 28.01 -10.15 -3.47
N VAL A 565 26.74 -10.21 -3.81
CA VAL A 565 26.22 -9.99 -5.16
C VAL A 565 25.24 -8.81 -5.13
N LYS A 566 25.33 -7.92 -6.11
CA LYS A 566 24.45 -6.74 -6.19
C LYS A 566 23.87 -6.59 -7.59
N LEU A 567 22.56 -6.37 -7.68
CA LEU A 567 21.87 -5.85 -8.84
C LEU A 567 21.37 -4.43 -8.52
N GLU A 568 21.78 -3.46 -9.32
CA GLU A 568 21.37 -2.07 -9.20
C GLU A 568 20.65 -1.64 -10.48
N ILE A 569 19.51 -0.98 -10.33
CA ILE A 569 18.74 -0.39 -11.43
C ILE A 569 18.54 1.08 -11.09
N SER A 570 19.19 1.96 -11.82
CA SER A 570 19.07 3.40 -11.63
C SER A 570 19.39 4.18 -12.91
N GLY A 571 18.72 5.31 -13.12
CA GLY A 571 18.96 6.18 -14.25
C GLY A 571 18.83 5.50 -15.62
N GLY A 572 17.89 4.54 -15.77
CA GLY A 572 17.72 3.80 -17.01
C GLY A 572 18.79 2.70 -17.26
N THR A 573 19.63 2.40 -16.28
CA THR A 573 20.68 1.38 -16.40
C THR A 573 20.56 0.33 -15.31
N ALA A 574 20.69 -0.96 -15.69
CA ALA A 574 20.87 -2.06 -14.75
C ALA A 574 22.34 -2.48 -14.71
N ARG A 575 22.87 -2.70 -13.51
CA ARG A 575 24.25 -3.16 -13.26
C ARG A 575 24.24 -4.37 -12.34
N LEU A 576 24.94 -5.41 -12.77
CA LEU A 576 25.15 -6.62 -11.99
C LEU A 576 26.62 -6.69 -11.57
N SER A 577 26.87 -6.83 -10.27
CA SER A 577 28.22 -6.87 -9.72
C SER A 577 28.40 -8.00 -8.71
N VAL A 578 29.62 -8.49 -8.60
CA VAL A 578 30.08 -9.40 -7.56
C VAL A 578 31.17 -8.69 -6.78
N GLU A 579 31.03 -8.67 -5.47
CA GLU A 579 31.83 -7.81 -4.59
C GLU A 579 31.75 -6.34 -5.06
N SER A 580 32.85 -5.75 -5.43
CA SER A 580 32.92 -4.38 -5.99
C SER A 580 33.08 -4.35 -7.52
N THR A 581 33.09 -5.52 -8.17
CA THR A 581 33.35 -5.61 -9.62
C THR A 581 32.07 -5.69 -10.42
N VAL A 582 31.83 -4.70 -11.28
CA VAL A 582 30.72 -4.72 -12.24
C VAL A 582 31.02 -5.73 -13.35
N LEU A 583 30.16 -6.72 -13.48
CA LEU A 583 30.26 -7.78 -14.49
C LEU A 583 29.43 -7.46 -15.73
N ALA A 584 28.22 -6.96 -15.58
CA ALA A 584 27.33 -6.60 -16.67
C ALA A 584 26.64 -5.25 -16.41
N SER A 585 26.40 -4.48 -17.48
CA SER A 585 25.68 -3.20 -17.41
C SER A 585 24.91 -2.96 -18.71
N CYS A 586 23.62 -2.67 -18.60
CA CYS A 586 22.70 -2.49 -19.73
C CYS A 586 21.72 -1.36 -19.50
N ASP A 587 21.23 -0.82 -20.60
CA ASP A 587 20.06 0.06 -20.57
C ASP A 587 18.80 -0.75 -20.33
N VAL A 588 17.95 -0.27 -19.41
CA VAL A 588 16.67 -0.87 -19.03
C VAL A 588 15.59 0.18 -18.93
N ASP A 589 14.36 -0.25 -19.16
CA ASP A 589 13.20 0.59 -18.89
C ASP A 589 12.95 0.62 -17.37
N THR A 590 12.93 1.80 -16.78
CA THR A 590 12.69 2.05 -15.35
C THR A 590 11.30 2.56 -15.05
N SER A 591 10.38 2.52 -16.00
CA SER A 591 9.00 3.01 -15.80
C SER A 591 8.17 2.13 -14.86
N GLU A 592 8.52 0.83 -14.74
CA GLU A 592 7.77 -0.11 -13.93
C GLU A 592 8.28 -0.16 -12.49
N ARG A 593 7.35 -0.13 -11.52
CA ARG A 593 7.66 -0.35 -10.10
C ARG A 593 7.42 -1.81 -9.75
N GLY A 594 8.44 -2.49 -9.21
CA GLY A 594 8.33 -3.90 -8.87
C GLY A 594 9.04 -4.27 -7.56
N ALA A 595 8.82 -5.50 -7.15
CA ALA A 595 9.48 -6.12 -6.01
C ALA A 595 10.92 -6.53 -6.37
N TRP A 596 11.73 -6.85 -5.35
CA TRP A 596 13.11 -7.26 -5.48
C TRP A 596 13.30 -8.64 -4.83
N GLY A 597 14.21 -9.46 -5.32
CA GLY A 597 14.36 -10.81 -4.82
C GLY A 597 15.69 -11.49 -5.16
N VAL A 598 15.82 -12.70 -4.65
CA VAL A 598 16.95 -13.61 -4.91
C VAL A 598 16.42 -14.91 -5.47
N ALA A 599 17.15 -15.55 -6.36
CA ALA A 599 16.75 -16.83 -6.92
C ALA A 599 17.93 -17.81 -7.05
N ALA A 600 17.61 -19.10 -6.96
CA ALA A 600 18.47 -20.18 -7.48
C ALA A 600 17.99 -20.53 -8.90
N LEU A 601 18.91 -20.60 -9.85
CA LEU A 601 18.60 -21.01 -11.21
C LEU A 601 18.17 -22.49 -11.25
N ALA A 602 17.59 -22.93 -12.34
CA ALA A 602 17.20 -24.34 -12.52
C ALA A 602 18.39 -25.28 -12.27
N GLY A 603 18.17 -26.32 -11.48
CA GLY A 603 19.22 -27.26 -11.08
C GLY A 603 20.29 -26.69 -10.13
N SER A 604 20.00 -25.56 -9.48
CA SER A 604 20.99 -24.86 -8.62
C SER A 604 20.58 -24.88 -7.16
N THR A 605 21.54 -24.73 -6.27
CA THR A 605 21.32 -24.57 -4.84
C THR A 605 22.09 -23.36 -4.32
N VAL A 606 21.37 -22.41 -3.74
CA VAL A 606 21.89 -21.14 -3.24
C VAL A 606 21.47 -20.94 -1.79
N THR A 607 22.45 -20.75 -0.92
CA THR A 607 22.22 -20.34 0.46
C THR A 607 22.35 -18.83 0.57
N VAL A 608 21.32 -18.18 1.10
CA VAL A 608 21.25 -16.74 1.30
C VAL A 608 21.40 -16.45 2.79
N ALA A 609 22.46 -15.77 3.17
CA ALA A 609 22.77 -15.43 4.56
C ALA A 609 22.26 -14.03 4.95
N GLY A 610 22.07 -13.17 3.98
CA GLY A 610 21.53 -11.82 4.20
C GLY A 610 21.14 -11.16 2.89
N VAL A 611 20.11 -10.33 2.93
CA VAL A 611 19.64 -9.53 1.79
C VAL A 611 19.40 -8.11 2.24
N THR A 612 19.76 -7.18 1.39
CA THR A 612 19.55 -5.75 1.60
C THR A 612 18.92 -5.17 0.34
N VAL A 613 17.81 -4.47 0.46
CA VAL A 613 17.23 -3.71 -0.64
C VAL A 613 17.37 -2.23 -0.32
N ALA A 614 18.03 -1.50 -1.20
CA ALA A 614 18.24 -0.07 -1.08
C ALA A 614 17.61 0.65 -2.28
N ARG A 615 17.35 1.95 -2.09
CA ARG A 615 16.96 2.84 -3.17
C ARG A 615 18.17 3.34 -3.95
#